data_c089fb1c1e6af123ceb4d0a29df340ad
#
_entry.id   c089fb1c1e6af123ceb4d0a29df340ad
#
_cell.length_a   1.000
_cell.length_b   1.000
_cell.length_c   1.000
_cell.angle_alpha   90.00
_cell.angle_beta   90.00
_cell.angle_gamma   90.00
#
_symmetry.space_group_name_H-M   'P 1'
#
loop_
_entity.id
_entity.type
_entity.pdbx_description
1 polymer ?
#
loop_
_entity_poly.entity_id
_entity_poly.type
_entity_poly.pdbx_seq_one_letter_code
_entity_poly.pdbx_strand_id
1 'polypeptide(L)'
;MNCKGYSVVSEYRSEWKGNAQEVSFTNLNGTTPVSSITVYVSLPTISLSESKDNIIETKSDINISLNRKLVKGVWNTICLPFDVSAAEAKSAFGADVRIAALNAESKGNTLIFDNKTAEGIKAAVPYLIMPSEVKADDKYEFYNVSIKPENVTPATTVSTSNGFAFNGIYNKVDITQDINNSKSYAAFLGANNTLFKAKSGSTTKGFRAYFAIPNSTATSALRVVVDGNATSIKNINCGVVENDDAVYNLQGQRVDARSLMPGLYIKAGKKFVVR
;
A
#
# COMPACT_ATOMS: atom_id res chain seq x y z
N MET A 1 32.16 16.65 33.65
CA MET A 1 32.07 16.47 32.19
C MET A 1 31.69 17.80 31.56
N ASN A 2 32.40 18.24 30.58
CA ASN A 2 32.11 19.52 29.90
C ASN A 2 31.99 19.24 28.40
N CYS A 3 30.78 19.43 27.87
CA CYS A 3 30.49 19.28 26.43
C CYS A 3 29.84 20.57 25.95
N LYS A 4 30.28 21.12 24.84
CA LYS A 4 29.64 22.27 24.23
C LYS A 4 28.25 21.87 23.69
N GLY A 5 27.22 22.60 24.08
CA GLY A 5 25.86 22.33 23.64
C GLY A 5 25.07 21.30 24.49
N TYR A 6 25.58 20.95 25.68
CA TYR A 6 24.85 20.06 26.59
C TYR A 6 23.90 20.81 27.52
N SER A 7 22.91 20.10 28.02
CA SER A 7 22.10 20.52 29.17
C SER A 7 22.15 19.46 30.27
N VAL A 8 22.18 19.92 31.53
CA VAL A 8 22.13 19.02 32.68
C VAL A 8 20.66 18.65 32.91
N VAL A 9 20.33 17.38 32.81
CA VAL A 9 18.97 16.85 33.00
C VAL A 9 18.77 16.43 34.45
N SER A 10 19.85 16.00 35.14
CA SER A 10 19.89 15.69 36.56
C SER A 10 21.33 15.76 37.06
N GLU A 11 21.52 15.69 38.39
CA GLU A 11 22.84 15.73 39.01
C GLU A 11 23.81 14.68 38.47
N TYR A 12 23.31 13.56 37.94
CA TYR A 12 24.13 12.45 37.41
C TYR A 12 23.88 12.17 35.92
N ARG A 13 23.08 12.98 35.23
CA ARG A 13 22.75 12.78 33.84
C ARG A 13 22.92 14.08 33.05
N SER A 14 23.72 14.01 32.00
CA SER A 14 23.85 15.10 31.03
C SER A 14 23.42 14.64 29.65
N GLU A 15 22.70 15.51 28.95
CA GLU A 15 22.27 15.29 27.59
C GLU A 15 22.95 16.33 26.69
N TRP A 16 23.58 15.86 25.60
CA TRP A 16 24.09 16.74 24.57
C TRP A 16 23.15 16.78 23.41
N LYS A 17 22.82 17.98 22.93
CA LYS A 17 22.01 18.21 21.73
C LYS A 17 22.82 19.05 20.73
N GLY A 18 23.09 18.52 19.55
CA GLY A 18 23.85 19.20 18.52
C GLY A 18 24.05 18.32 17.28
N ASN A 19 24.71 18.90 16.30
CA ASN A 19 24.99 18.25 15.02
C ASN A 19 26.52 18.12 14.73
N ALA A 20 27.34 18.11 15.77
CA ALA A 20 28.77 17.92 15.59
C ALA A 20 29.06 16.47 15.15
N GLN A 21 30.02 16.31 14.24
CA GLN A 21 30.50 15.00 13.80
C GLN A 21 31.31 14.26 14.85
N GLU A 22 31.92 15.01 15.80
CA GLU A 22 32.72 14.49 16.88
C GLU A 22 32.34 15.17 18.20
N VAL A 23 32.25 14.40 19.28
CA VAL A 23 31.96 14.88 20.61
C VAL A 23 33.05 14.34 21.57
N SER A 24 33.82 15.24 22.18
CA SER A 24 34.82 14.89 23.18
C SER A 24 34.27 15.04 24.58
N PHE A 25 34.49 14.04 25.43
CA PHE A 25 34.12 14.03 26.83
C PHE A 25 35.38 14.19 27.69
N THR A 26 35.42 15.23 28.48
CA THR A 26 36.54 15.47 29.40
C THR A 26 36.02 15.39 30.84
N ASN A 27 36.64 14.52 31.65
CA ASN A 27 36.34 14.47 33.07
C ASN A 27 37.16 15.58 33.79
N LEU A 28 36.47 16.62 34.22
CA LEU A 28 37.13 17.78 34.86
C LEU A 28 37.55 17.50 36.31
N ASN A 29 36.94 16.52 36.98
CA ASN A 29 37.19 16.25 38.40
C ASN A 29 38.15 15.10 38.68
N GLY A 30 38.61 14.38 37.66
CA GLY A 30 39.69 13.38 37.72
C GLY A 30 39.55 12.19 38.67
N THR A 31 38.52 12.13 39.51
CA THR A 31 38.43 11.18 40.61
C THR A 31 37.39 10.05 40.39
N THR A 32 36.47 10.21 39.45
CA THR A 32 35.47 9.17 39.18
C THR A 32 35.61 8.65 37.77
N PRO A 33 35.95 7.38 37.57
CA PRO A 33 36.03 6.81 36.22
C PRO A 33 34.64 6.80 35.55
N VAL A 34 34.60 7.17 34.27
CA VAL A 34 33.36 7.01 33.44
C VAL A 34 33.26 5.53 33.13
N SER A 35 32.31 4.84 33.69
CA SER A 35 32.11 3.42 33.51
C SER A 35 31.43 3.07 32.18
N SER A 36 30.60 3.99 31.63
CA SER A 36 29.95 3.82 30.32
C SER A 36 29.53 5.16 29.74
N ILE A 37 29.57 5.27 28.43
CA ILE A 37 28.98 6.36 27.64
C ILE A 37 27.94 5.74 26.70
N THR A 38 26.68 6.15 26.84
CA THR A 38 25.64 5.76 25.90
C THR A 38 25.33 6.96 25.03
N VAL A 39 25.49 6.79 23.72
CA VAL A 39 25.19 7.82 22.73
C VAL A 39 23.86 7.47 22.08
N TYR A 40 22.88 8.36 22.22
CA TYR A 40 21.61 8.29 21.51
C TYR A 40 21.70 9.20 20.29
N VAL A 41 21.62 8.63 19.11
CA VAL A 41 21.56 9.38 17.86
C VAL A 41 20.09 9.54 17.49
N SER A 42 19.63 10.80 17.39
CA SER A 42 18.32 11.09 16.82
C SER A 42 18.45 11.16 15.31
N LEU A 43 17.96 10.15 14.62
CA LEU A 43 17.95 10.13 13.16
C LEU A 43 16.90 11.13 12.63
N PRO A 44 17.20 11.80 11.50
CA PRO A 44 16.23 12.69 10.87
C PRO A 44 14.97 11.94 10.45
N THR A 45 13.81 12.53 10.68
CA THR A 45 12.52 11.94 10.28
C THR A 45 12.02 12.62 9.01
N ILE A 46 11.69 11.80 7.99
CA ILE A 46 11.08 12.25 6.74
C ILE A 46 9.59 11.88 6.79
N SER A 47 8.74 12.85 6.47
CA SER A 47 7.30 12.62 6.35
C SER A 47 6.93 12.35 4.89
N LEU A 48 6.37 11.17 4.64
CA LEU A 48 5.81 10.75 3.36
C LEU A 48 4.29 10.67 3.46
N SER A 49 3.55 11.09 2.43
CA SER A 49 2.09 11.10 2.47
C SER A 49 1.48 10.67 1.14
N GLU A 50 0.46 9.81 1.22
CA GLU A 50 -0.28 9.37 0.02
C GLU A 50 -1.00 10.51 -0.71
N SER A 51 -1.21 11.64 -0.06
CA SER A 51 -2.01 12.77 -0.57
C SER A 51 -1.16 13.99 -0.97
N LYS A 52 0.16 13.91 -0.86
CA LYS A 52 1.09 14.98 -1.23
C LYS A 52 2.02 14.50 -2.33
N ASP A 53 2.66 15.44 -3.02
CA ASP A 53 3.79 15.14 -3.87
C ASP A 53 5.02 14.90 -2.98
N ASN A 54 5.58 13.70 -3.09
CA ASN A 54 6.72 13.28 -2.31
C ASN A 54 7.98 13.35 -3.16
N ILE A 55 9.02 13.96 -2.64
CA ILE A 55 10.36 13.91 -3.23
C ILE A 55 11.07 12.70 -2.62
N ILE A 56 11.32 11.69 -3.45
CA ILE A 56 12.01 10.47 -3.02
C ILE A 56 13.47 10.56 -3.46
N GLU A 57 14.34 10.67 -2.48
CA GLU A 57 15.79 10.81 -2.69
C GLU A 57 16.55 9.72 -1.93
N THR A 58 17.73 9.39 -2.41
CA THR A 58 18.66 8.51 -1.70
C THR A 58 19.02 9.08 -0.34
N LYS A 59 18.75 8.31 0.71
CA LYS A 59 19.07 8.69 2.10
C LYS A 59 19.32 7.44 2.93
N SER A 60 20.29 7.53 3.83
CA SER A 60 20.63 6.46 4.78
C SER A 60 20.29 6.90 6.19
N ASP A 61 20.06 5.91 7.05
CA ASP A 61 19.90 6.11 8.50
C ASP A 61 18.87 7.19 8.84
N ILE A 62 17.67 7.04 8.31
CA ILE A 62 16.54 7.96 8.53
C ILE A 62 15.36 7.25 9.21
N ASN A 63 14.52 8.03 9.87
CA ASN A 63 13.19 7.60 10.25
C ASN A 63 12.18 8.06 9.21
N ILE A 64 11.15 7.27 8.97
CA ILE A 64 10.05 7.64 8.07
C ILE A 64 8.73 7.60 8.82
N SER A 65 7.98 8.71 8.72
CA SER A 65 6.58 8.80 9.11
C SER A 65 5.74 8.75 7.85
N LEU A 66 5.10 7.61 7.60
CA LEU A 66 4.27 7.37 6.42
C LEU A 66 2.80 7.62 6.75
N ASN A 67 2.18 8.65 6.17
CA ASN A 67 0.74 8.87 6.23
C ASN A 67 0.04 8.16 5.06
N ARG A 68 -0.62 7.05 5.38
CA ARG A 68 -1.24 6.15 4.40
C ARG A 68 -2.48 5.49 4.98
N LYS A 69 -3.64 5.78 4.41
CA LYS A 69 -4.89 5.13 4.82
C LYS A 69 -4.95 3.70 4.32
N LEU A 70 -4.98 2.74 5.23
CA LEU A 70 -5.21 1.32 4.98
C LEU A 70 -6.56 0.90 5.55
N VAL A 71 -7.13 -0.15 4.98
CA VAL A 71 -8.38 -0.74 5.48
C VAL A 71 -8.07 -2.11 6.07
N LYS A 72 -8.43 -2.30 7.34
CA LYS A 72 -8.22 -3.55 8.10
C LYS A 72 -8.98 -4.71 7.49
N GLY A 73 -8.34 -5.88 7.43
CA GLY A 73 -8.98 -7.15 7.06
C GLY A 73 -9.34 -7.29 5.58
N VAL A 74 -8.92 -6.34 4.72
CA VAL A 74 -9.08 -6.43 3.27
C VAL A 74 -7.75 -6.20 2.58
N TRP A 75 -7.63 -6.65 1.34
CA TRP A 75 -6.44 -6.39 0.55
C TRP A 75 -6.36 -4.92 0.14
N ASN A 76 -5.22 -4.33 0.42
CA ASN A 76 -4.80 -3.00 -0.04
C ASN A 76 -3.59 -3.19 -0.95
N THR A 77 -3.27 -2.20 -1.78
CA THR A 77 -1.99 -2.19 -2.51
C THR A 77 -0.98 -1.30 -1.78
N ILE A 78 0.29 -1.66 -1.77
CA ILE A 78 1.35 -0.87 -1.16
C ILE A 78 2.63 -0.96 -2.00
N CYS A 79 3.37 0.15 -2.10
CA CYS A 79 4.71 0.22 -2.67
C CYS A 79 5.50 1.27 -1.90
N LEU A 80 6.63 0.88 -1.32
CA LEU A 80 7.46 1.73 -0.45
C LEU A 80 8.86 1.89 -1.03
N PRO A 81 9.54 3.06 -0.84
CA PRO A 81 10.89 3.27 -1.33
C PRO A 81 11.98 2.67 -0.42
N PHE A 82 11.61 1.97 0.65
CA PHE A 82 12.49 1.34 1.62
C PHE A 82 12.01 -0.07 1.98
N ASP A 83 12.91 -0.90 2.44
CA ASP A 83 12.61 -2.26 2.92
C ASP A 83 11.85 -2.20 4.26
N VAL A 84 10.92 -3.13 4.46
CA VAL A 84 10.25 -3.37 5.73
C VAL A 84 10.37 -4.86 6.03
N SER A 85 11.06 -5.21 7.10
CA SER A 85 11.19 -6.59 7.54
C SER A 85 9.84 -7.18 7.98
N ALA A 86 9.75 -8.50 8.07
CA ALA A 86 8.55 -9.17 8.57
C ALA A 86 8.17 -8.73 10.00
N ALA A 87 9.17 -8.46 10.85
CA ALA A 87 8.94 -8.00 12.22
C ALA A 87 8.37 -6.57 12.25
N GLU A 88 8.94 -5.67 11.46
CA GLU A 88 8.44 -4.29 11.32
C GLU A 88 7.05 -4.26 10.69
N ALA A 89 6.78 -5.11 9.69
CA ALA A 89 5.46 -5.23 9.09
C ALA A 89 4.40 -5.67 10.11
N LYS A 90 4.72 -6.65 10.97
CA LYS A 90 3.84 -7.06 12.07
C LYS A 90 3.62 -5.93 13.09
N SER A 91 4.65 -5.18 13.43
CA SER A 91 4.54 -4.04 14.35
C SER A 91 3.71 -2.89 13.77
N ALA A 92 3.85 -2.63 12.46
CA ALA A 92 3.16 -1.53 11.80
C ALA A 92 1.70 -1.87 11.45
N PHE A 93 1.43 -3.09 10.97
CA PHE A 93 0.18 -3.47 10.33
C PHE A 93 -0.59 -4.57 11.07
N GLY A 94 -0.09 -4.99 12.25
CA GLY A 94 -0.68 -6.01 13.12
C GLY A 94 -0.03 -7.39 12.98
N ALA A 95 -0.13 -8.18 14.05
CA ALA A 95 0.55 -9.47 14.19
C ALA A 95 0.21 -10.48 13.08
N ASP A 96 -1.05 -10.43 12.59
CA ASP A 96 -1.58 -11.33 11.55
C ASP A 96 -1.63 -10.65 10.17
N VAL A 97 -0.78 -9.64 9.92
CA VAL A 97 -0.65 -9.01 8.60
C VAL A 97 -0.32 -10.06 7.54
N ARG A 98 -0.93 -9.94 6.37
CA ARG A 98 -0.62 -10.77 5.21
C ARG A 98 -0.06 -9.90 4.10
N ILE A 99 1.02 -10.35 3.47
CA ILE A 99 1.73 -9.66 2.39
C ILE A 99 1.87 -10.63 1.21
N ALA A 100 1.58 -10.17 0.01
CA ALA A 100 1.70 -11.01 -1.19
C ALA A 100 2.21 -10.20 -2.39
N ALA A 101 3.10 -10.80 -3.18
CA ALA A 101 3.67 -10.21 -4.40
C ALA A 101 3.11 -10.90 -5.64
N LEU A 102 2.95 -10.15 -6.73
CA LEU A 102 2.53 -10.71 -8.01
C LEU A 102 3.57 -11.74 -8.48
N ASN A 103 3.12 -12.96 -8.76
CA ASN A 103 3.94 -13.99 -9.37
C ASN A 103 4.12 -13.68 -10.87
N ALA A 104 5.38 -13.57 -11.30
CA ALA A 104 5.72 -13.29 -12.69
C ALA A 104 5.26 -14.40 -13.67
N GLU A 105 5.00 -15.61 -13.16
CA GLU A 105 4.51 -16.76 -13.94
C GLU A 105 2.98 -16.89 -13.94
N SER A 106 2.25 -15.84 -13.55
CA SER A 106 0.79 -15.81 -13.66
C SER A 106 0.33 -16.19 -15.05
N LYS A 107 -0.70 -17.06 -15.17
CA LYS A 107 -1.14 -17.65 -16.45
C LYS A 107 -2.58 -17.32 -16.79
N GLY A 108 -2.88 -17.29 -18.08
CA GLY A 108 -4.23 -17.04 -18.58
C GLY A 108 -4.80 -15.72 -18.07
N ASN A 109 -6.03 -15.73 -17.59
CA ASN A 109 -6.72 -14.56 -17.05
C ASN A 109 -6.58 -14.45 -15.54
N THR A 110 -5.52 -15.02 -14.94
CA THR A 110 -5.35 -15.07 -13.49
C THR A 110 -4.14 -14.26 -13.05
N LEU A 111 -4.34 -13.36 -12.11
CA LEU A 111 -3.30 -12.69 -11.33
C LEU A 111 -3.00 -13.60 -10.13
N ILE A 112 -1.84 -14.21 -10.12
CA ILE A 112 -1.39 -15.08 -9.01
C ILE A 112 -0.47 -14.27 -8.12
N PHE A 113 -0.72 -14.30 -6.82
CA PHE A 113 0.11 -13.64 -5.81
C PHE A 113 0.66 -14.69 -4.84
N ASP A 114 1.95 -14.67 -4.65
CA ASP A 114 2.66 -15.51 -3.69
C ASP A 114 2.75 -14.83 -2.33
N ASN A 115 2.61 -15.62 -1.29
CA ASN A 115 2.75 -15.14 0.09
C ASN A 115 4.20 -14.69 0.35
N LYS A 116 4.34 -13.47 0.85
CA LYS A 116 5.60 -12.83 1.22
C LYS A 116 5.63 -12.35 2.67
N THR A 117 4.69 -12.80 3.48
CA THR A 117 4.56 -12.35 4.88
C THR A 117 5.82 -12.62 5.70
N ALA A 118 6.49 -13.75 5.47
CA ALA A 118 7.74 -14.09 6.16
C ALA A 118 8.96 -13.30 5.66
N GLU A 119 8.88 -12.72 4.45
CA GLU A 119 9.97 -11.96 3.84
C GLU A 119 9.82 -10.46 4.10
N GLY A 120 8.60 -9.99 4.37
CA GLY A 120 8.28 -8.57 4.49
C GLY A 120 8.09 -7.87 3.14
N ILE A 121 8.34 -6.57 3.10
CA ILE A 121 8.21 -5.72 1.91
C ILE A 121 9.61 -5.34 1.43
N LYS A 122 9.93 -5.62 0.18
CA LYS A 122 11.13 -5.12 -0.48
C LYS A 122 10.86 -3.74 -1.08
N ALA A 123 11.86 -2.87 -0.94
CA ALA A 123 11.79 -1.52 -1.49
C ALA A 123 11.48 -1.51 -2.99
N ALA A 124 10.72 -0.53 -3.42
CA ALA A 124 10.26 -0.30 -4.78
C ALA A 124 9.29 -1.34 -5.36
N VAL A 125 9.17 -2.53 -4.79
CA VAL A 125 8.30 -3.60 -5.29
C VAL A 125 6.86 -3.37 -4.84
N PRO A 126 5.86 -3.48 -5.74
CA PRO A 126 4.45 -3.41 -5.37
C PRO A 126 3.94 -4.71 -4.74
N TYR A 127 3.16 -4.59 -3.68
CA TYR A 127 2.55 -5.71 -2.95
C TYR A 127 1.05 -5.51 -2.74
N LEU A 128 0.36 -6.62 -2.52
CA LEU A 128 -0.89 -6.65 -1.77
C LEU A 128 -0.57 -6.78 -0.29
N ILE A 129 -1.28 -6.02 0.54
CA ILE A 129 -1.19 -6.09 2.00
C ILE A 129 -2.59 -6.17 2.60
N MET A 130 -2.79 -7.08 3.54
CA MET A 130 -4.00 -7.19 4.34
C MET A 130 -3.62 -6.95 5.80
N PRO A 131 -3.76 -5.72 6.32
CA PRO A 131 -3.43 -5.43 7.70
C PRO A 131 -4.45 -6.08 8.63
N SER A 132 -3.97 -6.65 9.74
CA SER A 132 -4.82 -7.10 10.85
C SER A 132 -5.10 -5.98 11.85
N GLU A 133 -4.31 -4.91 11.79
CA GLU A 133 -4.51 -3.66 12.54
C GLU A 133 -4.20 -2.46 11.68
N VAL A 134 -4.83 -1.31 11.97
CA VAL A 134 -4.56 -0.03 11.33
C VAL A 134 -4.41 1.06 12.40
N LYS A 135 -3.57 2.05 12.12
CA LYS A 135 -3.37 3.18 13.02
C LYS A 135 -4.54 4.17 12.89
N ALA A 136 -5.01 4.70 14.04
CA ALA A 136 -6.17 5.59 14.07
C ALA A 136 -5.93 6.92 13.33
N ASP A 137 -4.68 7.37 13.27
CA ASP A 137 -4.24 8.59 12.58
C ASP A 137 -3.68 8.34 11.18
N ASP A 138 -3.79 7.10 10.66
CA ASP A 138 -3.24 6.66 9.39
C ASP A 138 -1.70 6.85 9.27
N LYS A 139 -0.97 6.98 10.40
CA LYS A 139 0.49 7.16 10.42
C LYS A 139 1.21 5.89 10.85
N TYR A 140 2.21 5.54 10.09
CA TYR A 140 3.07 4.38 10.31
C TYR A 140 4.51 4.84 10.41
N GLU A 141 5.16 4.50 11.52
CA GLU A 141 6.54 4.91 11.80
C GLU A 141 7.50 3.77 11.51
N PHE A 142 8.57 4.08 10.77
CA PHE A 142 9.65 3.17 10.46
C PHE A 142 10.96 3.82 10.87
N TYR A 143 11.81 3.07 11.55
CA TYR A 143 13.01 3.59 12.17
C TYR A 143 14.25 3.02 11.51
N ASN A 144 15.28 3.85 11.37
CA ASN A 144 16.60 3.47 10.85
C ASN A 144 16.52 2.75 9.49
N VAL A 145 15.76 3.32 8.58
CA VAL A 145 15.61 2.81 7.20
C VAL A 145 16.48 3.59 6.24
N SER A 146 16.71 3.03 5.06
CA SER A 146 17.45 3.69 3.99
C SER A 146 16.70 3.59 2.67
N ILE A 147 16.74 4.68 1.89
CA ILE A 147 16.25 4.74 0.51
C ILE A 147 17.48 4.67 -0.38
N LYS A 148 17.65 3.56 -1.11
CA LYS A 148 18.78 3.35 -2.01
C LYS A 148 18.53 4.00 -3.37
N PRO A 149 19.57 4.29 -4.18
CA PRO A 149 19.43 4.91 -5.50
C PRO A 149 18.47 4.15 -6.43
N GLU A 150 18.52 2.82 -6.42
CA GLU A 150 17.67 1.96 -7.23
C GLU A 150 16.18 1.97 -6.80
N ASN A 151 15.88 2.49 -5.61
CA ASN A 151 14.54 2.48 -5.03
C ASN A 151 13.84 3.86 -5.09
N VAL A 152 14.48 4.88 -5.66
CA VAL A 152 13.85 6.21 -5.81
C VAL A 152 12.72 6.21 -6.82
N THR A 153 12.68 5.20 -7.68
CA THR A 153 11.59 4.97 -8.65
C THR A 153 10.89 3.65 -8.33
N PRO A 154 9.57 3.61 -8.26
CA PRO A 154 8.84 2.37 -8.00
C PRO A 154 8.96 1.40 -9.17
N ALA A 155 9.02 0.12 -8.87
CA ALA A 155 9.13 -0.94 -9.85
C ALA A 155 7.75 -1.35 -10.42
N THR A 156 7.80 -1.99 -11.58
CA THR A 156 6.68 -2.70 -12.19
C THR A 156 7.01 -4.19 -12.21
N THR A 157 6.13 -5.02 -11.65
CA THR A 157 6.21 -6.47 -11.80
C THR A 157 5.35 -6.89 -12.98
N VAL A 158 5.94 -7.53 -13.98
CA VAL A 158 5.26 -7.98 -15.20
C VAL A 158 5.17 -9.50 -15.19
N SER A 159 3.98 -10.04 -15.45
CA SER A 159 3.81 -11.45 -15.71
C SER A 159 4.27 -11.80 -17.13
N THR A 160 5.22 -12.72 -17.25
CA THR A 160 5.83 -13.12 -18.52
C THR A 160 4.87 -13.89 -19.43
N SER A 161 3.89 -14.58 -18.86
CA SER A 161 2.97 -15.45 -19.59
C SER A 161 1.75 -14.74 -20.17
N ASN A 162 1.25 -13.70 -19.51
CA ASN A 162 0.00 -13.02 -19.91
C ASN A 162 0.14 -11.51 -20.06
N GLY A 163 1.32 -10.96 -19.78
CA GLY A 163 1.60 -9.52 -19.90
C GLY A 163 0.88 -8.64 -18.88
N PHE A 164 0.32 -9.21 -17.83
CA PHE A 164 -0.26 -8.43 -16.74
C PHE A 164 0.86 -7.71 -16.00
N ALA A 165 0.67 -6.41 -15.72
CA ALA A 165 1.64 -5.64 -14.98
C ALA A 165 1.04 -5.12 -13.67
N PHE A 166 1.84 -5.10 -12.62
CA PHE A 166 1.52 -4.52 -11.34
C PHE A 166 2.49 -3.38 -11.08
N ASN A 167 1.99 -2.14 -11.21
CA ASN A 167 2.80 -0.92 -11.24
C ASN A 167 2.77 -0.26 -9.87
N GLY A 168 3.93 -0.16 -9.22
CA GLY A 168 4.10 0.61 -8.00
C GLY A 168 4.06 2.12 -8.27
N ILE A 169 3.64 2.91 -7.29
CA ILE A 169 3.64 4.38 -7.35
C ILE A 169 3.95 4.98 -5.99
N TYR A 170 4.71 6.08 -5.98
CA TYR A 170 5.01 6.84 -4.76
C TYR A 170 4.20 8.14 -4.66
N ASN A 171 3.74 8.65 -5.79
CA ASN A 171 2.96 9.87 -5.88
C ASN A 171 1.60 9.62 -6.50
N LYS A 172 0.73 10.62 -6.42
CA LYS A 172 -0.55 10.61 -7.13
C LYS A 172 -0.30 10.48 -8.64
N VAL A 173 -1.03 9.57 -9.28
CA VAL A 173 -0.96 9.33 -10.71
C VAL A 173 -2.35 9.40 -11.32
N ASP A 174 -2.46 10.03 -12.49
CA ASP A 174 -3.62 9.91 -13.37
C ASP A 174 -3.49 8.59 -14.14
N ILE A 175 -4.25 7.60 -13.70
CA ILE A 175 -4.17 6.25 -14.27
C ILE A 175 -4.65 6.22 -15.72
N THR A 176 -5.49 7.16 -16.13
CA THR A 176 -5.98 7.19 -17.51
C THR A 176 -4.93 7.66 -18.50
N GLN A 177 -3.92 8.42 -18.03
CA GLN A 177 -2.80 8.89 -18.88
C GLN A 177 -1.73 7.82 -19.05
N ASP A 178 -1.45 7.01 -18.02
CA ASP A 178 -0.38 6.01 -18.04
C ASP A 178 -0.66 4.82 -18.98
N ILE A 179 -1.90 4.63 -19.41
CA ILE A 179 -2.31 3.50 -20.23
C ILE A 179 -2.28 3.83 -21.72
N ASN A 180 -1.73 4.96 -22.09
CA ASN A 180 -1.81 5.56 -23.42
C ASN A 180 -1.17 4.79 -24.57
N ASN A 181 -0.67 3.58 -24.35
CA ASN A 181 -0.26 2.73 -25.46
C ASN A 181 -1.39 1.87 -26.04
N SER A 182 -2.66 2.16 -25.69
CA SER A 182 -3.85 1.50 -26.25
C SER A 182 -3.86 -0.04 -26.18
N LYS A 183 -2.89 -0.65 -25.51
CA LYS A 183 -2.73 -2.11 -25.42
C LYS A 183 -3.27 -2.71 -24.13
N SER A 184 -3.41 -1.88 -23.10
CA SER A 184 -3.86 -2.30 -21.77
C SER A 184 -4.84 -1.30 -21.17
N TYR A 185 -5.70 -1.78 -20.30
CA TYR A 185 -6.49 -0.93 -19.42
C TYR A 185 -5.96 -1.02 -17.99
N ALA A 186 -6.12 0.06 -17.22
CA ALA A 186 -5.79 0.02 -15.82
C ALA A 186 -6.94 -0.52 -14.98
N ALA A 187 -6.58 -1.26 -13.94
CA ALA A 187 -7.48 -1.67 -12.90
C ALA A 187 -6.86 -1.40 -11.53
N PHE A 188 -7.68 -1.08 -10.56
CA PHE A 188 -7.25 -0.84 -9.19
C PHE A 188 -8.10 -1.63 -8.20
N LEU A 189 -7.48 -1.97 -7.08
CA LEU A 189 -8.14 -2.65 -5.98
C LEU A 189 -8.91 -1.61 -5.16
N GLY A 190 -10.22 -1.79 -5.07
CA GLY A 190 -11.11 -0.95 -4.30
C GLY A 190 -11.65 -1.64 -3.05
N ALA A 191 -12.67 -1.05 -2.45
CA ALA A 191 -13.32 -1.60 -1.27
C ALA A 191 -13.83 -3.04 -1.50
N ASN A 192 -13.86 -3.81 -0.42
CA ASN A 192 -14.36 -5.20 -0.41
C ASN A 192 -13.62 -6.15 -1.37
N ASN A 193 -12.32 -5.94 -1.58
CA ASN A 193 -11.50 -6.75 -2.46
C ASN A 193 -12.04 -6.83 -3.90
N THR A 194 -12.57 -5.73 -4.42
CA THR A 194 -13.10 -5.67 -5.78
C THR A 194 -12.10 -4.96 -6.69
N LEU A 195 -11.82 -5.54 -7.86
CA LEU A 195 -11.06 -4.84 -8.89
C LEU A 195 -12.02 -3.95 -9.71
N PHE A 196 -11.59 -2.72 -9.95
CA PHE A 196 -12.31 -1.74 -10.77
C PHE A 196 -11.45 -1.35 -11.97
N LYS A 197 -12.04 -1.36 -13.16
CA LYS A 197 -11.43 -0.76 -14.34
C LYS A 197 -11.42 0.76 -14.16
N ALA A 198 -10.26 1.37 -14.41
CA ALA A 198 -10.15 2.83 -14.37
C ALA A 198 -11.05 3.47 -15.44
N LYS A 199 -11.67 4.59 -15.10
CA LYS A 199 -12.42 5.45 -16.03
C LYS A 199 -11.54 6.64 -16.44
N SER A 200 -11.94 7.35 -17.48
CA SER A 200 -11.31 8.63 -17.81
C SER A 200 -11.33 9.58 -16.61
N GLY A 201 -10.20 10.21 -16.30
CA GLY A 201 -10.02 11.06 -15.13
C GLY A 201 -9.86 10.32 -13.79
N SER A 202 -9.70 8.98 -13.80
CA SER A 202 -9.37 8.24 -12.58
C SER A 202 -7.97 8.59 -12.11
N THR A 203 -7.84 8.81 -10.80
CA THR A 203 -6.54 9.06 -10.16
C THR A 203 -6.35 8.11 -8.99
N THR A 204 -5.12 7.80 -8.66
CA THR A 204 -4.78 7.07 -7.44
C THR A 204 -3.81 7.88 -6.59
N LYS A 205 -3.87 7.69 -5.28
CA LYS A 205 -2.97 8.33 -4.33
C LYS A 205 -1.60 7.63 -4.32
N GLY A 206 -0.60 8.26 -3.70
CA GLY A 206 0.74 7.72 -3.56
C GLY A 206 0.85 6.45 -2.70
N PHE A 207 2.02 5.82 -2.75
CA PHE A 207 2.38 4.59 -2.02
C PHE A 207 1.40 3.44 -2.23
N ARG A 208 0.86 3.33 -3.45
CA ARG A 208 -0.07 2.29 -3.91
C ARG A 208 0.51 1.53 -5.09
N ALA A 209 -0.33 0.69 -5.66
CA ALA A 209 -0.07 0.09 -6.95
C ALA A 209 -1.39 -0.11 -7.71
N TYR A 210 -1.30 -0.19 -9.03
CA TYR A 210 -2.41 -0.50 -9.92
C TYR A 210 -2.01 -1.56 -10.94
N PHE A 211 -3.00 -2.19 -11.54
CA PHE A 211 -2.79 -3.22 -12.54
C PHE A 211 -2.93 -2.63 -13.94
N ALA A 212 -2.02 -3.01 -14.85
CA ALA A 212 -2.21 -2.85 -16.28
C ALA A 212 -2.56 -4.21 -16.88
N ILE A 213 -3.75 -4.32 -17.45
CA ILE A 213 -4.30 -5.58 -17.99
C ILE A 213 -4.43 -5.43 -19.49
N PRO A 214 -3.88 -6.36 -20.29
CA PRO A 214 -4.02 -6.32 -21.75
C PRO A 214 -5.49 -6.24 -22.19
N ASN A 215 -5.77 -5.43 -23.21
CA ASN A 215 -7.13 -5.22 -23.73
C ASN A 215 -7.77 -6.50 -24.31
N SER A 216 -6.94 -7.49 -24.63
CA SER A 216 -7.42 -8.83 -25.05
C SER A 216 -8.06 -9.64 -23.92
N THR A 217 -7.86 -9.21 -22.64
CA THR A 217 -8.43 -9.89 -21.49
C THR A 217 -9.77 -9.26 -21.14
N ALA A 218 -10.85 -10.05 -21.24
CA ALA A 218 -12.17 -9.61 -20.80
C ALA A 218 -12.18 -9.42 -19.28
N THR A 219 -12.72 -8.29 -18.82
CA THR A 219 -12.79 -7.95 -17.39
C THR A 219 -13.55 -8.99 -16.57
N SER A 220 -14.61 -9.58 -17.15
CA SER A 220 -15.42 -10.63 -16.50
C SER A 220 -14.68 -11.95 -16.30
N ALA A 221 -13.58 -12.17 -17.04
CA ALA A 221 -12.78 -13.39 -16.97
C ALA A 221 -11.61 -13.28 -16.00
N LEU A 222 -11.25 -12.06 -15.55
CA LEU A 222 -10.10 -11.85 -14.69
C LEU A 222 -10.32 -12.43 -13.29
N ARG A 223 -9.33 -13.16 -12.81
CA ARG A 223 -9.31 -13.77 -11.47
C ARG A 223 -8.08 -13.32 -10.72
N VAL A 224 -8.19 -13.27 -9.41
CA VAL A 224 -7.06 -13.04 -8.50
C VAL A 224 -6.97 -14.19 -7.52
N VAL A 225 -5.80 -14.76 -7.41
CA VAL A 225 -5.50 -15.86 -6.50
C VAL A 225 -4.34 -15.43 -5.62
N VAL A 226 -4.47 -15.57 -4.31
CA VAL A 226 -3.39 -15.33 -3.36
C VAL A 226 -3.13 -16.60 -2.59
N ASP A 227 -1.86 -17.04 -2.57
CA ASP A 227 -1.41 -18.21 -1.83
C ASP A 227 -2.18 -19.49 -2.20
N GLY A 228 -2.42 -19.70 -3.49
CA GLY A 228 -3.15 -20.87 -4.02
C GLY A 228 -4.65 -20.87 -3.75
N ASN A 229 -5.14 -19.95 -2.93
CA ASN A 229 -6.55 -19.82 -2.61
C ASN A 229 -7.20 -18.75 -3.49
N ALA A 230 -8.34 -19.08 -4.11
CA ALA A 230 -9.17 -18.09 -4.76
C ALA A 230 -9.54 -17.02 -3.70
N THR A 231 -9.11 -15.79 -3.95
CA THR A 231 -9.42 -14.70 -3.03
C THR A 231 -10.90 -14.35 -3.17
N SER A 232 -11.45 -13.75 -2.10
CA SER A 232 -12.73 -13.04 -2.19
C SER A 232 -12.62 -11.74 -3.02
N ILE A 233 -11.58 -11.57 -3.83
CA ILE A 233 -11.48 -10.49 -4.81
C ILE A 233 -12.48 -10.82 -5.91
N LYS A 234 -13.62 -10.16 -5.83
CA LYS A 234 -14.73 -10.33 -6.79
C LYS A 234 -14.36 -9.70 -8.13
N ASN A 235 -14.92 -10.27 -9.19
CA ASN A 235 -14.74 -9.83 -10.55
C ASN A 235 -14.86 -8.32 -10.72
N ILE A 236 -14.10 -7.79 -11.68
CA ILE A 236 -14.13 -6.38 -12.07
C ILE A 236 -15.56 -5.98 -12.40
N ASN A 237 -16.15 -5.15 -11.56
CA ASN A 237 -17.25 -4.32 -12.02
C ASN A 237 -16.63 -3.28 -12.96
N CYS A 238 -16.81 -3.48 -14.26
CA CYS A 238 -16.76 -2.38 -15.19
C CYS A 238 -17.79 -1.38 -14.67
N GLY A 239 -17.31 -0.34 -14.00
CA GLY A 239 -18.23 0.69 -13.47
C GLY A 239 -18.87 1.51 -14.59
N VAL A 240 -19.69 0.84 -15.37
CA VAL A 240 -20.93 1.38 -15.80
C VAL A 240 -21.83 1.23 -14.57
N VAL A 241 -21.92 2.26 -13.75
CA VAL A 241 -23.22 2.62 -13.26
C VAL A 241 -23.95 3.11 -14.53
N GLU A 242 -24.35 2.19 -15.40
CA GLU A 242 -25.64 2.35 -15.98
C GLU A 242 -26.53 2.54 -14.76
N ASN A 243 -27.31 3.60 -14.75
CA ASN A 243 -28.55 3.60 -14.00
C ASN A 243 -29.21 2.29 -14.41
N ASP A 244 -28.96 1.22 -13.65
CA ASP A 244 -29.53 -0.08 -13.91
C ASP A 244 -30.99 0.02 -13.43
N ASP A 245 -31.78 0.71 -14.24
CA ASP A 245 -33.24 0.68 -14.16
C ASP A 245 -33.77 -0.72 -14.49
N ALA A 246 -32.89 -1.68 -14.77
CA ALA A 246 -33.20 -3.04 -15.01
C ALA A 246 -33.79 -3.68 -13.74
N VAL A 247 -34.95 -4.26 -13.91
CA VAL A 247 -35.65 -4.99 -12.88
C VAL A 247 -35.46 -6.48 -13.14
N TYR A 248 -35.18 -7.24 -12.08
CA TYR A 248 -35.00 -8.69 -12.13
C TYR A 248 -36.02 -9.38 -11.25
N ASN A 249 -36.51 -10.53 -11.69
CA ASN A 249 -37.30 -11.43 -10.86
C ASN A 249 -36.40 -12.21 -9.88
N LEU A 250 -36.96 -13.01 -8.99
CA LEU A 250 -36.19 -13.81 -8.02
C LEU A 250 -35.32 -14.90 -8.67
N GLN A 251 -35.61 -15.27 -9.91
CA GLN A 251 -34.80 -16.20 -10.71
C GLN A 251 -33.60 -15.52 -11.39
N GLY A 252 -33.44 -14.19 -11.20
CA GLY A 252 -32.34 -13.42 -11.80
C GLY A 252 -32.58 -13.07 -13.28
N GLN A 253 -33.80 -13.28 -13.82
CA GLN A 253 -34.16 -12.91 -15.18
C GLN A 253 -34.53 -11.43 -15.22
N ARG A 254 -34.06 -10.71 -16.23
CA ARG A 254 -34.45 -9.32 -16.48
C ARG A 254 -35.91 -9.28 -16.95
N VAL A 255 -36.71 -8.42 -16.33
CA VAL A 255 -38.11 -8.20 -16.65
C VAL A 255 -38.37 -6.75 -17.07
N ASP A 256 -39.34 -6.51 -17.91
CA ASP A 256 -39.69 -5.17 -18.31
C ASP A 256 -40.37 -4.43 -17.15
N ALA A 257 -39.73 -3.33 -16.72
CA ALA A 257 -40.19 -2.49 -15.62
C ALA A 257 -41.57 -1.87 -15.83
N ARG A 258 -42.06 -1.86 -17.10
CA ARG A 258 -43.40 -1.32 -17.47
C ARG A 258 -44.52 -2.33 -17.37
N SER A 259 -44.18 -3.61 -17.23
CA SER A 259 -45.17 -4.71 -17.22
C SER A 259 -45.00 -5.67 -16.04
N LEU A 260 -44.66 -5.13 -14.87
CA LEU A 260 -44.47 -5.93 -13.67
C LEU A 260 -45.80 -6.45 -13.12
N MET A 261 -45.89 -7.74 -12.93
CA MET A 261 -46.99 -8.37 -12.18
C MET A 261 -46.77 -8.19 -10.67
N PRO A 262 -47.84 -8.30 -9.83
CA PRO A 262 -47.65 -8.35 -8.39
C PRO A 262 -46.63 -9.40 -7.99
N GLY A 263 -45.62 -9.00 -7.23
CA GLY A 263 -44.52 -9.89 -6.87
C GLY A 263 -43.30 -9.18 -6.28
N LEU A 264 -42.28 -9.98 -5.92
CA LEU A 264 -40.99 -9.47 -5.37
C LEU A 264 -39.95 -9.37 -6.50
N TYR A 265 -39.34 -8.21 -6.61
CA TYR A 265 -38.38 -7.89 -7.64
C TYR A 265 -37.10 -7.27 -7.04
N ILE A 266 -36.02 -7.24 -7.84
CA ILE A 266 -34.73 -6.63 -7.48
C ILE A 266 -34.43 -5.54 -8.52
N LYS A 267 -34.18 -4.31 -8.05
CA LYS A 267 -33.73 -3.17 -8.85
C LYS A 267 -32.53 -2.52 -8.13
N ALA A 268 -31.43 -2.27 -8.84
CA ALA A 268 -30.21 -1.69 -8.28
C ALA A 268 -29.74 -2.39 -6.98
N GLY A 269 -29.83 -3.74 -6.93
CA GLY A 269 -29.45 -4.54 -5.78
C GLY A 269 -30.41 -4.48 -4.58
N LYS A 270 -31.52 -3.75 -4.67
CA LYS A 270 -32.54 -3.64 -3.61
C LYS A 270 -33.81 -4.41 -3.98
N LYS A 271 -34.38 -5.13 -3.00
CA LYS A 271 -35.66 -5.81 -3.15
C LYS A 271 -36.81 -4.81 -3.01
N PHE A 272 -37.82 -4.91 -3.87
CA PHE A 272 -39.07 -4.17 -3.76
C PHE A 272 -40.28 -5.04 -4.16
N VAL A 273 -41.46 -4.71 -3.66
CA VAL A 273 -42.68 -5.43 -3.91
C VAL A 273 -43.60 -4.61 -4.81
N VAL A 274 -44.07 -5.23 -5.90
CA VAL A 274 -45.17 -4.72 -6.72
C VAL A 274 -46.46 -5.34 -6.20
N ARG A 275 -47.44 -4.53 -5.88
CA ARG A 275 -48.76 -4.92 -5.38
C ARG A 275 -49.80 -4.84 -6.47
#